data_055b86fcde32e27bc32c5e8c0af25a4f
#
_entry.id   055b86fcde32e27bc32c5e8c0af25a4f
#
_cell.length_a   1.000
_cell.length_b   1.000
_cell.length_c   1.000
_cell.angle_alpha   90.00
_cell.angle_beta   90.00
_cell.angle_gamma   90.00
#
_symmetry.space_group_name_H-M   'P 1'
#
loop_
_entity.id
_entity.type
_entity.pdbx_description
1 polymer ?
#
loop_
_entity_poly.entity_id
_entity_poly.type
_entity_poly.pdbx_seq_one_letter_code
_entity_poly.pdbx_strand_id
1 'polypeptide(L)'
;MAHFALVGPPDARRPRLGRPVGGSRTSAVGGVVLLLPDGEPMSGRRASLRAHAAMLPLGRALERAGRSEGLAAHVVRYRARGWNGTDADLAADASWAVTEAVRRYGDVPVCLAGHGLGGRAALRAAGQEAVGAVLALAPWLPEDDVAAEPEPVRQLVGRRVLLVHGTNDARTDPELSFRFAERAKKANRDTCRFEVHSDGHALRQYAAEVRALAADFVLGSLFARPVARPLTDAMAAPPPLGLRMPLAVGFGSARRR
;
A
#
# COMPACT_ATOMS: atom_id res chain seq x y z
N MET A 1 36.73 -20.96 -24.82
CA MET A 1 36.20 -20.71 -23.46
C MET A 1 34.68 -20.65 -23.56
N ALA A 2 34.00 -21.69 -23.10
CA ALA A 2 32.55 -21.80 -23.20
C ALA A 2 31.88 -21.03 -22.04
N HIS A 3 31.04 -20.05 -22.37
CA HIS A 3 30.14 -19.37 -21.43
C HIS A 3 29.08 -20.39 -20.99
N PHE A 4 29.20 -20.91 -19.79
CA PHE A 4 28.11 -21.58 -19.10
C PHE A 4 27.11 -20.49 -18.67
N ALA A 5 26.03 -20.34 -19.41
CA ALA A 5 24.85 -19.65 -18.95
C ALA A 5 24.28 -20.50 -17.80
N LEU A 6 24.30 -19.95 -16.58
CA LEU A 6 23.57 -20.49 -15.43
C LEU A 6 22.08 -20.40 -15.73
N VAL A 7 21.54 -21.49 -16.30
CA VAL A 7 20.09 -21.70 -16.38
C VAL A 7 19.63 -21.99 -14.96
N GLY A 8 19.03 -21.00 -14.31
CA GLY A 8 18.38 -21.21 -13.02
C GLY A 8 17.30 -22.29 -13.12
N PRO A 9 16.90 -22.91 -12.00
CA PRO A 9 15.98 -24.04 -11.99
C PRO A 9 14.66 -23.69 -12.71
N PRO A 10 14.08 -24.60 -13.51
CA PRO A 10 12.96 -24.34 -14.41
C PRO A 10 11.61 -24.04 -13.73
N ASP A 11 11.55 -23.94 -12.41
CA ASP A 11 10.30 -23.70 -11.63
C ASP A 11 10.38 -22.44 -10.74
N ALA A 12 11.18 -21.43 -11.10
CA ALA A 12 11.17 -20.14 -10.39
C ALA A 12 9.83 -19.44 -10.64
N ARG A 13 8.92 -19.58 -9.71
CA ARG A 13 7.65 -18.84 -9.73
C ARG A 13 7.94 -17.36 -9.87
N ARG A 14 7.24 -16.69 -10.80
CA ARG A 14 7.38 -15.25 -11.03
C ARG A 14 6.15 -14.52 -10.48
N PRO A 15 6.31 -13.30 -9.96
CA PRO A 15 5.17 -12.46 -9.64
C PRO A 15 4.40 -12.13 -10.91
N ARG A 16 3.12 -11.77 -10.76
CA ARG A 16 2.26 -11.44 -11.92
C ARG A 16 1.43 -10.19 -11.64
N LEU A 17 1.34 -9.34 -12.62
CA LEU A 17 0.40 -8.26 -12.67
C LEU A 17 -0.73 -8.63 -13.64
N GLY A 18 -1.90 -8.98 -13.08
CA GLY A 18 -3.07 -9.41 -13.84
C GLY A 18 -3.74 -8.27 -14.62
N ARG A 19 -4.99 -8.50 -15.05
CA ARG A 19 -5.82 -7.45 -15.65
C ARG A 19 -6.21 -6.41 -14.59
N PRO A 20 -6.51 -5.15 -15.00
CA PRO A 20 -7.05 -4.16 -14.08
C PRO A 20 -8.35 -4.64 -13.42
N VAL A 21 -8.53 -4.25 -12.15
CA VAL A 21 -9.79 -4.48 -11.43
C VAL A 21 -10.87 -3.63 -12.10
N GLY A 22 -12.07 -4.20 -12.29
CA GLY A 22 -13.18 -3.48 -12.92
C GLY A 22 -13.18 -3.50 -14.46
N GLY A 23 -12.14 -4.07 -15.09
CA GLY A 23 -12.09 -4.21 -16.54
C GLY A 23 -12.05 -2.86 -17.29
N SER A 24 -11.33 -1.89 -16.74
CA SER A 24 -11.19 -0.55 -17.34
C SER A 24 -10.83 -0.64 -18.83
N ARG A 25 -11.64 0.01 -19.63
CA ARG A 25 -11.44 0.20 -21.09
C ARG A 25 -11.11 1.65 -21.41
N THR A 26 -10.50 2.35 -20.49
CA THR A 26 -10.03 3.71 -20.75
C THR A 26 -8.94 3.68 -21.82
N SER A 27 -9.06 4.55 -22.78
CA SER A 27 -8.11 4.70 -23.88
C SER A 27 -6.71 5.12 -23.40
N ALA A 28 -6.62 5.80 -22.28
CA ALA A 28 -5.38 6.24 -21.66
C ALA A 28 -5.41 5.99 -20.15
N VAL A 29 -4.32 5.48 -19.60
CA VAL A 29 -4.12 5.33 -18.15
C VAL A 29 -3.35 6.56 -17.66
N GLY A 30 -3.95 7.31 -16.72
CA GLY A 30 -3.34 8.50 -16.12
C GLY A 30 -2.59 8.22 -14.82
N GLY A 31 -2.80 7.04 -14.21
CA GLY A 31 -2.12 6.62 -12.98
C GLY A 31 -2.44 5.18 -12.63
N VAL A 32 -1.59 4.56 -11.79
CA VAL A 32 -1.71 3.15 -11.43
C VAL A 32 -1.73 2.98 -9.91
N VAL A 33 -2.63 2.14 -9.41
CA VAL A 33 -2.57 1.63 -8.04
C VAL A 33 -2.23 0.14 -8.06
N LEU A 34 -1.13 -0.21 -7.39
CA LEU A 34 -0.72 -1.59 -7.16
C LEU A 34 -1.19 -2.03 -5.78
N LEU A 35 -2.16 -2.93 -5.77
CA LEU A 35 -2.75 -3.50 -4.56
C LEU A 35 -1.93 -4.70 -4.12
N LEU A 36 -1.33 -4.62 -2.93
CA LEU A 36 -0.42 -5.59 -2.37
C LEU A 36 -1.13 -6.38 -1.27
N PRO A 37 -1.50 -7.65 -1.52
CA PRO A 37 -2.21 -8.47 -0.55
C PRO A 37 -1.39 -8.77 0.70
N ASP A 38 -2.07 -9.16 1.78
CA ASP A 38 -1.44 -9.68 2.98
C ASP A 38 -0.72 -11.02 2.71
N GLY A 39 0.28 -11.31 3.55
CA GLY A 39 1.13 -12.46 3.45
C GLY A 39 1.33 -13.22 4.77
N GLU A 40 2.41 -13.98 4.84
CA GLU A 40 2.88 -14.69 6.04
C GLU A 40 4.33 -14.29 6.33
N PRO A 41 4.77 -14.25 7.59
CA PRO A 41 6.16 -13.90 7.91
C PRO A 41 7.17 -14.85 7.26
N MET A 42 6.88 -16.16 7.26
CA MET A 42 7.71 -17.20 6.65
C MET A 42 6.82 -18.18 5.88
N SER A 43 6.99 -18.28 4.57
CA SER A 43 6.20 -19.23 3.75
C SER A 43 6.71 -19.36 2.32
N GLY A 44 7.00 -20.58 1.91
CA GLY A 44 7.24 -20.94 0.49
C GLY A 44 5.96 -21.28 -0.29
N ARG A 45 4.78 -21.20 0.33
CA ARG A 45 3.49 -21.55 -0.31
C ARG A 45 3.13 -20.52 -1.39
N ARG A 46 2.31 -20.95 -2.34
CA ARG A 46 1.76 -20.06 -3.39
C ARG A 46 0.99 -18.89 -2.81
N ALA A 47 0.97 -17.77 -3.53
CA ALA A 47 0.17 -16.60 -3.19
C ALA A 47 -1.28 -16.97 -2.83
N SER A 48 -1.80 -16.36 -1.76
CA SER A 48 -3.12 -16.65 -1.21
C SER A 48 -4.22 -16.05 -2.10
N LEU A 49 -5.12 -16.88 -2.62
CA LEU A 49 -6.31 -16.41 -3.35
C LEU A 49 -7.26 -15.63 -2.44
N ARG A 50 -7.33 -15.97 -1.15
CA ARG A 50 -8.15 -15.23 -0.17
C ARG A 50 -7.60 -13.84 0.07
N ALA A 51 -6.29 -13.71 0.28
CA ALA A 51 -5.66 -12.40 0.44
C ALA A 51 -5.80 -11.55 -0.84
N HIS A 52 -5.63 -12.16 -2.02
CA HIS A 52 -5.90 -11.50 -3.30
C HIS A 52 -7.35 -11.00 -3.39
N ALA A 53 -8.33 -11.85 -3.08
CA ALA A 53 -9.75 -11.50 -3.13
C ALA A 53 -10.11 -10.39 -2.12
N ALA A 54 -9.44 -10.35 -0.95
CA ALA A 54 -9.67 -9.32 0.06
C ALA A 54 -9.31 -7.91 -0.43
N MET A 55 -8.40 -7.76 -1.40
CA MET A 55 -8.03 -6.47 -1.98
C MET A 55 -9.01 -5.97 -3.06
N LEU A 56 -9.86 -6.84 -3.62
CA LEU A 56 -10.77 -6.48 -4.72
C LEU A 56 -11.79 -5.39 -4.36
N PRO A 57 -12.41 -5.37 -3.16
CA PRO A 57 -13.34 -4.29 -2.80
C PRO A 57 -12.66 -2.91 -2.79
N LEU A 58 -11.43 -2.82 -2.28
CA LEU A 58 -10.64 -1.60 -2.34
C LEU A 58 -10.31 -1.23 -3.79
N GLY A 59 -9.83 -2.18 -4.59
CA GLY A 59 -9.51 -1.94 -5.99
C GLY A 59 -10.68 -1.42 -6.80
N ARG A 60 -11.88 -2.01 -6.62
CA ARG A 60 -13.12 -1.54 -7.26
C ARG A 60 -13.54 -0.14 -6.82
N ALA A 61 -13.34 0.18 -5.53
CA ALA A 61 -13.65 1.50 -5.02
C ALA A 61 -12.72 2.57 -5.62
N LEU A 62 -11.42 2.29 -5.68
CA LEU A 62 -10.41 3.17 -6.26
C LEU A 62 -10.63 3.36 -7.77
N GLU A 63 -10.82 2.27 -8.53
CA GLU A 63 -11.10 2.32 -9.96
C GLU A 63 -12.34 3.17 -10.25
N ARG A 64 -13.44 2.94 -9.50
CA ARG A 64 -14.68 3.71 -9.68
C ARG A 64 -14.45 5.19 -9.39
N ALA A 65 -13.72 5.50 -8.31
CA ALA A 65 -13.48 6.88 -7.89
C ALA A 65 -12.55 7.64 -8.84
N GLY A 66 -11.56 6.95 -9.44
CA GLY A 66 -10.56 7.54 -10.35
C GLY A 66 -10.82 7.25 -11.83
N ARG A 67 -12.03 6.83 -12.20
CA ARG A 67 -12.35 6.45 -13.58
C ARG A 67 -12.18 7.59 -14.59
N SER A 68 -12.55 8.80 -14.19
CA SER A 68 -12.42 10.00 -15.02
C SER A 68 -10.98 10.38 -15.31
N GLU A 69 -10.07 10.06 -14.39
CA GLU A 69 -8.63 10.31 -14.52
C GLU A 69 -7.86 9.14 -15.17
N GLY A 70 -8.55 8.07 -15.55
CA GLY A 70 -7.91 6.89 -16.11
C GLY A 70 -7.11 6.08 -15.07
N LEU A 71 -7.57 6.03 -13.80
CA LEU A 71 -6.91 5.23 -12.76
C LEU A 71 -7.05 3.74 -13.04
N ALA A 72 -5.92 3.03 -13.19
CA ALA A 72 -5.86 1.58 -13.27
C ALA A 72 -5.46 0.95 -11.94
N ALA A 73 -6.29 0.07 -11.39
CA ALA A 73 -6.00 -0.66 -10.16
C ALA A 73 -5.68 -2.12 -10.46
N HIS A 74 -4.54 -2.63 -9.97
CA HIS A 74 -4.11 -4.01 -10.14
C HIS A 74 -3.83 -4.68 -8.82
N VAL A 75 -4.33 -5.90 -8.63
CA VAL A 75 -3.91 -6.74 -7.51
C VAL A 75 -2.68 -7.53 -7.92
N VAL A 76 -1.58 -7.31 -7.24
CA VAL A 76 -0.33 -8.04 -7.47
C VAL A 76 -0.48 -9.47 -6.98
N ARG A 77 -0.04 -10.42 -7.79
CA ARG A 77 0.06 -11.82 -7.40
C ARG A 77 1.52 -12.15 -7.16
N TYR A 78 1.88 -12.34 -5.90
CA TYR A 78 3.22 -12.70 -5.50
C TYR A 78 3.65 -14.08 -6.03
N ARG A 79 4.96 -14.31 -6.14
CA ARG A 79 5.55 -15.64 -6.41
C ARG A 79 5.26 -16.62 -5.26
N ALA A 80 5.39 -16.14 -4.02
CA ALA A 80 5.06 -16.83 -2.79
C ALA A 80 4.38 -15.86 -1.83
N ARG A 81 3.77 -16.36 -0.74
CA ARG A 81 3.07 -15.50 0.22
C ARG A 81 3.90 -15.12 1.44
N GLY A 82 5.16 -15.57 1.52
CA GLY A 82 6.06 -15.31 2.63
C GLY A 82 6.87 -14.03 2.45
N TRP A 83 7.13 -13.33 3.57
CA TRP A 83 8.12 -12.26 3.62
C TRP A 83 9.55 -12.82 3.57
N ASN A 84 9.78 -13.93 4.31
CA ASN A 84 11.00 -14.74 4.32
C ASN A 84 12.27 -14.01 4.81
N GLY A 85 12.15 -13.32 5.93
CA GLY A 85 13.29 -12.71 6.63
C GLY A 85 13.98 -11.61 5.82
N THR A 86 15.29 -11.75 5.62
CA THR A 86 16.12 -10.78 4.88
C THR A 86 15.83 -10.73 3.39
N ASP A 87 15.27 -11.82 2.82
CA ASP A 87 14.95 -11.90 1.38
C ASP A 87 13.84 -10.90 1.02
N ALA A 88 12.95 -10.60 1.98
CA ALA A 88 11.86 -9.64 1.82
C ALA A 88 11.09 -9.84 0.50
N ASP A 89 10.77 -11.10 0.19
CA ASP A 89 10.21 -11.54 -1.09
C ASP A 89 9.01 -10.72 -1.56
N LEU A 90 8.12 -10.33 -0.63
CA LEU A 90 6.95 -9.53 -0.98
C LEU A 90 7.35 -8.11 -1.42
N ALA A 91 8.41 -7.54 -0.84
CA ALA A 91 8.91 -6.22 -1.24
C ALA A 91 9.62 -6.30 -2.60
N ALA A 92 10.36 -7.37 -2.85
CA ALA A 92 10.97 -7.62 -4.16
C ALA A 92 9.90 -7.77 -5.25
N ASP A 93 8.82 -8.51 -4.96
CA ASP A 93 7.68 -8.67 -5.87
C ASP A 93 6.90 -7.36 -6.07
N ALA A 94 6.79 -6.51 -5.03
CA ALA A 94 6.21 -5.18 -5.15
C ALA A 94 7.05 -4.26 -6.04
N SER A 95 8.37 -4.28 -5.88
CA SER A 95 9.30 -3.54 -6.74
C SER A 95 9.22 -4.00 -8.20
N TRP A 96 9.17 -5.31 -8.43
CA TRP A 96 8.93 -5.86 -9.76
C TRP A 96 7.61 -5.36 -10.36
N ALA A 97 6.54 -5.32 -9.55
CA ALA A 97 5.23 -4.87 -10.03
C ALA A 97 5.22 -3.40 -10.45
N VAL A 98 6.01 -2.53 -9.78
CA VAL A 98 6.21 -1.14 -10.22
C VAL A 98 6.88 -1.10 -11.60
N THR A 99 8.00 -1.83 -11.77
CA THR A 99 8.69 -1.92 -13.06
C THR A 99 7.75 -2.43 -14.17
N GLU A 100 6.95 -3.45 -13.87
CA GLU A 100 5.98 -3.99 -14.83
C GLU A 100 4.84 -3.00 -15.15
N ALA A 101 4.41 -2.18 -14.18
CA ALA A 101 3.42 -1.12 -14.42
C ALA A 101 3.98 -0.03 -15.34
N VAL A 102 5.20 0.44 -15.09
CA VAL A 102 5.90 1.39 -15.97
C VAL A 102 6.08 0.82 -17.38
N ARG A 103 6.46 -0.45 -17.50
CA ARG A 103 6.57 -1.12 -18.79
C ARG A 103 5.26 -1.16 -19.57
N ARG A 104 4.11 -1.32 -18.87
CA ARG A 104 2.76 -1.42 -19.52
C ARG A 104 2.15 -0.07 -19.85
N TYR A 105 2.36 0.92 -19.01
CA TYR A 105 1.60 2.18 -19.04
C TYR A 105 2.47 3.40 -19.32
N GLY A 106 3.79 3.23 -19.38
CA GLY A 106 4.72 4.35 -19.55
C GLY A 106 4.96 5.09 -18.23
N ASP A 107 5.37 6.34 -18.36
CA ASP A 107 5.67 7.23 -17.24
C ASP A 107 4.38 7.81 -16.63
N VAL A 108 3.72 6.98 -15.83
CA VAL A 108 2.52 7.38 -15.07
C VAL A 108 2.78 7.22 -13.57
N PRO A 109 2.22 8.10 -12.72
CA PRO A 109 2.42 8.00 -11.28
C PRO A 109 1.81 6.72 -10.70
N VAL A 110 2.54 6.09 -9.79
CA VAL A 110 2.15 4.84 -9.14
C VAL A 110 1.88 5.07 -7.65
N CYS A 111 0.78 4.52 -7.15
CA CYS A 111 0.52 4.35 -5.72
C CYS A 111 0.67 2.87 -5.34
N LEU A 112 1.44 2.59 -4.30
CA LEU A 112 1.48 1.28 -3.65
C LEU A 112 0.45 1.25 -2.52
N ALA A 113 -0.52 0.35 -2.59
CA ALA A 113 -1.56 0.20 -1.57
C ALA A 113 -1.55 -1.21 -1.02
N GLY A 114 -1.08 -1.41 0.21
CA GLY A 114 -0.89 -2.74 0.79
C GLY A 114 -1.62 -2.95 2.11
N HIS A 115 -1.95 -4.21 2.41
CA HIS A 115 -2.55 -4.65 3.66
C HIS A 115 -1.64 -5.64 4.38
N GLY A 116 -1.52 -5.55 5.70
CA GLY A 116 -0.68 -6.43 6.51
C GLY A 116 0.78 -6.43 6.05
N LEU A 117 1.34 -7.58 5.71
CA LEU A 117 2.69 -7.69 5.11
C LEU A 117 2.78 -7.06 3.72
N GLY A 118 1.67 -6.98 2.97
CA GLY A 118 1.60 -6.17 1.74
C GLY A 118 1.75 -4.67 2.03
N GLY A 119 1.27 -4.20 3.18
CA GLY A 119 1.49 -2.84 3.67
C GLY A 119 2.96 -2.56 3.95
N ARG A 120 3.66 -3.50 4.61
CA ARG A 120 5.11 -3.43 4.78
C ARG A 120 5.85 -3.44 3.44
N ALA A 121 5.42 -4.30 2.51
CA ALA A 121 6.01 -4.36 1.17
C ALA A 121 5.84 -3.04 0.41
N ALA A 122 4.68 -2.37 0.53
CA ALA A 122 4.44 -1.05 -0.04
C ALA A 122 5.41 0.00 0.51
N LEU A 123 5.59 0.03 1.83
CA LEU A 123 6.52 0.95 2.50
C LEU A 123 7.97 0.69 2.07
N ARG A 124 8.37 -0.59 1.95
CA ARG A 124 9.73 -0.97 1.57
C ARG A 124 10.05 -0.66 0.11
N ALA A 125 9.10 -0.89 -0.80
CA ALA A 125 9.28 -0.69 -2.25
C ALA A 125 9.09 0.77 -2.71
N ALA A 126 8.81 1.71 -1.81
CA ALA A 126 8.49 3.10 -2.12
C ALA A 126 9.60 3.89 -2.81
N GLY A 127 10.86 3.42 -2.75
CA GLY A 127 12.01 4.10 -3.34
C GLY A 127 12.07 4.11 -4.87
N GLN A 128 11.17 3.40 -5.56
CA GLN A 128 11.07 3.40 -7.01
C GLN A 128 10.62 4.78 -7.53
N GLU A 129 11.23 5.27 -8.61
CA GLU A 129 11.00 6.62 -9.14
C GLU A 129 9.53 6.90 -9.46
N ALA A 130 8.84 5.96 -10.10
CA ALA A 130 7.44 6.10 -10.46
C ALA A 130 6.48 6.12 -9.25
N VAL A 131 6.94 5.74 -8.03
CA VAL A 131 6.09 5.70 -6.84
C VAL A 131 5.96 7.11 -6.25
N GLY A 132 4.79 7.72 -6.40
CA GLY A 132 4.45 9.01 -5.79
C GLY A 132 3.73 8.89 -4.44
N ALA A 133 3.09 7.75 -4.17
CA ALA A 133 2.28 7.59 -2.97
C ALA A 133 2.30 6.16 -2.40
N VAL A 134 2.12 6.04 -1.08
CA VAL A 134 2.01 4.78 -0.36
C VAL A 134 0.83 4.81 0.59
N LEU A 135 -0.04 3.82 0.49
CA LEU A 135 -1.14 3.53 1.41
C LEU A 135 -0.87 2.21 2.12
N ALA A 136 -0.65 2.24 3.42
CA ALA A 136 -0.42 1.05 4.24
C ALA A 136 -1.59 0.82 5.20
N LEU A 137 -2.34 -0.27 5.00
CA LEU A 137 -3.49 -0.67 5.78
C LEU A 137 -3.08 -1.75 6.78
N ALA A 138 -3.24 -1.51 8.08
CA ALA A 138 -2.84 -2.41 9.16
C ALA A 138 -1.47 -3.06 8.90
N PRO A 139 -0.40 -2.29 8.59
CA PRO A 139 0.86 -2.86 8.15
C PRO A 139 1.46 -3.72 9.26
N TRP A 140 1.91 -4.92 8.87
CA TRP A 140 2.73 -5.75 9.75
C TRP A 140 4.14 -5.17 9.77
N LEU A 141 4.58 -4.69 10.92
CA LEU A 141 5.91 -4.15 11.12
C LEU A 141 6.63 -4.97 12.19
N PRO A 142 7.95 -5.18 12.07
CA PRO A 142 8.70 -5.90 13.10
C PRO A 142 8.66 -5.10 14.40
N GLU A 143 8.73 -5.80 15.53
CA GLU A 143 9.00 -5.18 16.82
C GLU A 143 10.34 -4.46 16.76
N ASP A 144 10.41 -3.29 17.39
CA ASP A 144 11.67 -2.56 17.57
C ASP A 144 12.50 -3.31 18.63
N ASP A 145 12.97 -4.50 18.31
CA ASP A 145 13.92 -5.22 19.12
C ASP A 145 15.29 -4.52 19.00
N VAL A 146 15.97 -4.35 20.12
CA VAL A 146 17.31 -3.72 20.21
C VAL A 146 18.33 -4.44 19.31
N ALA A 147 18.06 -5.69 18.93
CA ALA A 147 18.89 -6.51 18.06
C ALA A 147 18.49 -6.48 16.59
N ALA A 148 17.33 -5.95 16.22
CA ALA A 148 16.86 -5.90 14.82
C ALA A 148 16.94 -4.49 14.26
N GLU A 149 17.40 -4.37 13.00
CA GLU A 149 17.36 -3.09 12.31
C GLU A 149 15.88 -2.63 12.14
N PRO A 150 15.55 -1.41 12.55
CA PRO A 150 14.19 -0.90 12.39
C PRO A 150 13.82 -0.78 10.91
N GLU A 151 12.54 -0.97 10.59
CA GLU A 151 12.04 -0.82 9.22
C GLU A 151 12.46 0.54 8.64
N PRO A 152 13.14 0.60 7.48
CA PRO A 152 13.69 1.84 6.93
C PRO A 152 12.59 2.83 6.55
N VAL A 153 12.94 4.13 6.59
CA VAL A 153 12.02 5.23 6.24
C VAL A 153 12.57 6.17 5.16
N ARG A 154 13.86 6.07 4.82
CA ARG A 154 14.50 6.98 3.86
C ARG A 154 13.91 6.91 2.45
N GLN A 155 13.47 5.72 2.03
CA GLN A 155 12.84 5.50 0.73
C GLN A 155 11.47 6.21 0.59
N LEU A 156 10.90 6.69 1.70
CA LEU A 156 9.63 7.43 1.70
C LEU A 156 9.80 8.92 1.39
N VAL A 157 11.02 9.44 1.39
CA VAL A 157 11.28 10.87 1.14
C VAL A 157 10.74 11.27 -0.23
N GLY A 158 9.95 12.34 -0.26
CA GLY A 158 9.29 12.84 -1.46
C GLY A 158 8.06 12.04 -1.90
N ARG A 159 7.56 11.10 -1.07
CA ARG A 159 6.31 10.33 -1.31
C ARG A 159 5.23 10.77 -0.35
N ARG A 160 3.98 10.79 -0.81
CA ARG A 160 2.85 10.95 0.11
C ARG A 160 2.56 9.61 0.78
N VAL A 161 2.49 9.59 2.10
CA VAL A 161 2.35 8.34 2.87
C VAL A 161 1.14 8.43 3.81
N LEU A 162 0.22 7.48 3.66
CA LEU A 162 -0.90 7.29 4.56
C LEU A 162 -0.83 5.90 5.19
N LEU A 163 -0.81 5.85 6.53
CA LEU A 163 -1.04 4.62 7.28
C LEU A 163 -2.45 4.64 7.87
N VAL A 164 -3.11 3.49 7.88
CA VAL A 164 -4.42 3.31 8.53
C VAL A 164 -4.36 2.06 9.38
N HIS A 165 -4.74 2.14 10.68
CA HIS A 165 -4.67 1.00 11.57
C HIS A 165 -5.89 0.93 12.49
N GLY A 166 -6.43 -0.27 12.69
CA GLY A 166 -7.51 -0.52 13.65
C GLY A 166 -6.97 -0.57 15.07
N THR A 167 -7.62 0.11 16.02
CA THR A 167 -7.14 0.16 17.41
C THR A 167 -7.26 -1.17 18.16
N ASN A 168 -8.10 -2.09 17.67
CA ASN A 168 -8.30 -3.43 18.23
C ASN A 168 -7.66 -4.53 17.36
N ASP A 169 -6.61 -4.17 16.60
CA ASP A 169 -5.88 -5.17 15.81
C ASP A 169 -5.06 -6.09 16.72
N ALA A 170 -5.49 -7.36 16.81
CA ALA A 170 -4.82 -8.40 17.59
C ALA A 170 -3.76 -9.19 16.80
N ARG A 171 -3.58 -8.90 15.50
CA ARG A 171 -2.58 -9.58 14.65
C ARG A 171 -1.32 -8.77 14.45
N THR A 172 -1.48 -7.45 14.37
CA THR A 172 -0.39 -6.50 14.19
C THR A 172 -0.59 -5.36 15.17
N ASP A 173 0.42 -5.11 16.00
CA ASP A 173 0.32 -4.08 17.02
C ASP A 173 0.19 -2.68 16.38
N PRO A 174 -0.92 -1.96 16.64
CA PRO A 174 -1.10 -0.59 16.15
C PRO A 174 0.00 0.38 16.60
N GLU A 175 0.61 0.14 17.74
CA GLU A 175 1.68 0.97 18.28
C GLU A 175 2.95 0.89 17.42
N LEU A 176 3.26 -0.26 16.83
CA LEU A 176 4.40 -0.39 15.90
C LEU A 176 4.22 0.49 14.66
N SER A 177 2.98 0.56 14.13
CA SER A 177 2.70 1.45 13.01
C SER A 177 2.75 2.93 13.40
N PHE A 178 2.43 3.27 14.64
CA PHE A 178 2.56 4.63 15.15
C PHE A 178 4.03 5.02 15.27
N ARG A 179 4.87 4.21 15.92
CA ARG A 179 6.32 4.45 16.05
C ARG A 179 7.00 4.55 14.67
N PHE A 180 6.61 3.68 13.74
CA PHE A 180 7.08 3.79 12.36
C PHE A 180 6.68 5.13 11.73
N ALA A 181 5.41 5.53 11.87
CA ALA A 181 4.91 6.79 11.32
C ALA A 181 5.61 8.01 11.93
N GLU A 182 5.99 7.99 13.22
CA GLU A 182 6.79 9.06 13.85
C GLU A 182 8.17 9.17 13.19
N ARG A 183 8.87 8.05 13.00
CA ARG A 183 10.18 8.03 12.31
C ARG A 183 10.03 8.49 10.86
N ALA A 184 9.01 7.98 10.17
CA ALA A 184 8.73 8.34 8.78
C ALA A 184 8.43 9.84 8.63
N LYS A 185 7.61 10.42 9.51
CA LYS A 185 7.23 11.84 9.45
C LYS A 185 8.41 12.78 9.76
N LYS A 186 9.37 12.36 10.59
CA LYS A 186 10.62 13.10 10.81
C LYS A 186 11.48 13.17 9.55
N ALA A 187 11.49 12.09 8.75
CA ALA A 187 12.24 12.02 7.50
C ALA A 187 11.47 12.60 6.29
N ASN A 188 10.15 12.53 6.33
CA ASN A 188 9.25 12.91 5.25
C ASN A 188 7.95 13.51 5.82
N ARG A 189 7.79 14.83 5.71
CA ARG A 189 6.62 15.56 6.26
C ARG A 189 5.30 15.09 5.68
N ASP A 190 5.28 14.62 4.44
CA ASP A 190 4.07 14.14 3.75
C ASP A 190 3.64 12.74 4.21
N THR A 191 3.73 12.50 5.52
CA THR A 191 3.30 11.27 6.19
C THR A 191 2.19 11.59 7.17
N CYS A 192 1.09 10.83 7.14
CA CYS A 192 0.04 10.87 8.16
C CYS A 192 -0.45 9.46 8.51
N ARG A 193 -1.16 9.35 9.65
CA ARG A 193 -1.71 8.07 10.10
C ARG A 193 -3.10 8.29 10.71
N PHE A 194 -4.03 7.42 10.33
CA PHE A 194 -5.39 7.38 10.86
C PHE A 194 -5.60 6.12 11.71
N GLU A 195 -6.36 6.30 12.79
CA GLU A 195 -6.83 5.23 13.66
C GLU A 195 -8.30 4.94 13.39
N VAL A 196 -8.62 3.65 13.24
CA VAL A 196 -10.00 3.17 13.10
C VAL A 196 -10.41 2.56 14.43
N HIS A 197 -11.11 3.34 15.25
CA HIS A 197 -11.50 2.92 16.59
C HIS A 197 -12.36 1.66 16.57
N SER A 198 -12.10 0.76 17.51
CA SER A 198 -12.80 -0.52 17.69
C SER A 198 -12.74 -1.47 16.50
N ASP A 199 -12.00 -1.16 15.43
CA ASP A 199 -11.80 -2.08 14.30
C ASP A 199 -10.51 -2.90 14.48
N GLY A 200 -10.50 -4.10 13.88
CA GLY A 200 -9.38 -5.01 13.93
C GLY A 200 -8.57 -5.01 12.63
N HIS A 201 -7.70 -6.02 12.47
CA HIS A 201 -6.76 -6.16 11.36
C HIS A 201 -7.40 -6.00 9.98
N ALA A 202 -8.58 -6.55 9.78
CA ALA A 202 -9.25 -6.56 8.47
C ALA A 202 -9.98 -5.25 8.13
N LEU A 203 -10.05 -4.27 9.04
CA LEU A 203 -10.69 -2.97 8.85
C LEU A 203 -12.12 -3.09 8.26
N ARG A 204 -12.92 -4.03 8.81
CA ARG A 204 -14.24 -4.38 8.25
C ARG A 204 -15.37 -3.53 8.77
N GLN A 205 -15.30 -3.13 10.03
CA GLN A 205 -16.37 -2.37 10.70
C GLN A 205 -16.59 -1.03 10.01
N TYR A 206 -15.52 -0.34 9.63
CA TYR A 206 -15.55 0.95 8.95
C TYR A 206 -14.99 0.87 7.53
N ALA A 207 -15.24 -0.27 6.86
CA ALA A 207 -14.69 -0.52 5.53
C ALA A 207 -15.11 0.50 4.46
N ALA A 208 -16.27 1.14 4.62
CA ALA A 208 -16.74 2.18 3.70
C ALA A 208 -15.92 3.46 3.86
N GLU A 209 -15.68 3.88 5.10
CA GLU A 209 -14.89 5.05 5.47
C GLU A 209 -13.41 4.87 5.11
N VAL A 210 -12.85 3.70 5.38
CA VAL A 210 -11.47 3.35 4.99
C VAL A 210 -11.31 3.43 3.47
N ARG A 211 -12.26 2.90 2.69
CA ARG A 211 -12.22 2.99 1.22
C ARG A 211 -12.39 4.43 0.73
N ALA A 212 -13.22 5.23 1.39
CA ALA A 212 -13.39 6.64 1.06
C ALA A 212 -12.12 7.45 1.33
N LEU A 213 -11.49 7.24 2.50
CA LEU A 213 -10.20 7.85 2.86
C LEU A 213 -9.10 7.42 1.86
N ALA A 214 -9.03 6.13 1.53
CA ALA A 214 -8.09 5.61 0.55
C ALA A 214 -8.28 6.24 -0.83
N ALA A 215 -9.52 6.40 -1.31
CA ALA A 215 -9.81 7.03 -2.59
C ALA A 215 -9.43 8.51 -2.58
N ASP A 216 -9.76 9.23 -1.51
CA ASP A 216 -9.41 10.64 -1.35
C ASP A 216 -7.88 10.84 -1.37
N PHE A 217 -7.15 10.02 -0.63
CA PHE A 217 -5.70 10.03 -0.59
C PHE A 217 -5.07 9.71 -1.95
N VAL A 218 -5.49 8.63 -2.59
CA VAL A 218 -4.92 8.18 -3.87
C VAL A 218 -5.17 9.21 -4.97
N LEU A 219 -6.41 9.72 -5.09
CA LEU A 219 -6.73 10.70 -6.13
C LEU A 219 -6.04 12.04 -5.88
N GLY A 220 -5.96 12.48 -4.63
CA GLY A 220 -5.20 13.67 -4.28
C GLY A 220 -3.70 13.54 -4.53
N SER A 221 -3.15 12.32 -4.38
CA SER A 221 -1.73 12.08 -4.55
C SER A 221 -1.31 11.92 -6.01
N LEU A 222 -2.10 11.21 -6.82
CA LEU A 222 -1.74 10.91 -8.20
C LEU A 222 -2.21 11.98 -9.20
N PHE A 223 -3.31 12.68 -8.89
CA PHE A 223 -3.96 13.58 -9.82
C PHE A 223 -4.12 15.01 -9.27
N ALA A 224 -3.43 15.32 -8.18
CA ALA A 224 -3.49 16.64 -7.53
C ALA A 224 -4.94 17.12 -7.22
N ARG A 225 -5.88 16.20 -7.01
CA ARG A 225 -7.26 16.56 -6.63
C ARG A 225 -7.31 17.12 -5.22
N PRO A 226 -8.21 18.06 -4.94
CA PRO A 226 -8.45 18.50 -3.57
C PRO A 226 -8.87 17.33 -2.68
N VAL A 227 -8.23 17.19 -1.55
CA VAL A 227 -8.52 16.16 -0.54
C VAL A 227 -9.37 16.72 0.60
N ALA A 228 -10.04 15.85 1.34
CA ALA A 228 -10.84 16.25 2.49
C ALA A 228 -9.98 16.91 3.57
N ARG A 229 -10.54 17.90 4.25
CA ARG A 229 -9.86 18.67 5.28
C ARG A 229 -9.16 17.81 6.35
N PRO A 230 -9.76 16.73 6.90
CA PRO A 230 -9.07 15.88 7.88
C PRO A 230 -7.75 15.30 7.36
N LEU A 231 -7.68 14.95 6.07
CA LEU A 231 -6.47 14.44 5.45
C LEU A 231 -5.43 15.55 5.25
N THR A 232 -5.85 16.74 4.82
CA THR A 232 -4.98 17.93 4.70
C THR A 232 -4.39 18.29 6.06
N ASP A 233 -5.25 18.38 7.09
CA ASP A 233 -4.82 18.75 8.44
C ASP A 233 -3.84 17.71 9.02
N ALA A 234 -4.11 16.40 8.81
CA ALA A 234 -3.21 15.34 9.26
C ALA A 234 -1.84 15.38 8.58
N MET A 235 -1.80 15.68 7.28
CA MET A 235 -0.54 15.84 6.54
C MET A 235 0.26 17.05 7.02
N ALA A 236 -0.41 18.19 7.25
CA ALA A 236 0.23 19.45 7.67
C ALA A 236 0.68 19.43 9.14
N ALA A 237 0.04 18.64 10.00
CA ALA A 237 0.31 18.63 11.43
C ALA A 237 1.74 18.13 11.75
N PRO A 238 2.45 18.78 12.71
CA PRO A 238 3.73 18.28 13.18
C PRO A 238 3.58 16.99 14.00
N PRO A 239 4.63 16.13 14.09
CA PRO A 239 4.60 14.96 14.93
C PRO A 239 4.46 15.35 16.43
N PRO A 240 3.73 14.61 17.27
CA PRO A 240 2.96 13.39 16.94
C PRO A 240 1.55 13.67 16.39
N LEU A 241 1.16 14.94 16.29
CA LEU A 241 -0.11 15.34 15.70
C LEU A 241 -0.20 14.86 14.23
N GLY A 242 -1.39 14.48 13.78
CA GLY A 242 -1.56 13.91 12.43
C GLY A 242 -1.17 12.44 12.30
N LEU A 243 -0.74 11.78 13.41
CA LEU A 243 -0.38 10.37 13.45
C LEU A 243 -1.33 9.50 14.31
N ARG A 244 -2.25 10.13 15.06
CA ARG A 244 -3.33 9.48 15.81
C ARG A 244 -4.68 10.10 15.43
N MET A 245 -4.87 10.38 14.13
CA MET A 245 -6.10 10.98 13.64
C MET A 245 -7.23 9.95 13.68
N PRO A 246 -8.34 10.21 14.36
CA PRO A 246 -9.48 9.29 14.32
C PRO A 246 -10.15 9.34 12.94
N LEU A 247 -10.42 8.18 12.36
CA LEU A 247 -11.27 8.10 11.18
C LEU A 247 -12.73 8.30 11.61
N ALA A 248 -13.31 9.41 11.20
CA ALA A 248 -14.68 9.76 11.56
C ALA A 248 -15.71 8.82 10.89
N VAL A 249 -16.71 8.41 11.66
CA VAL A 249 -17.89 7.69 11.14
C VAL A 249 -18.55 8.55 10.06
N GLY A 250 -18.88 7.94 8.93
CA GLY A 250 -19.47 8.64 7.80
C GLY A 250 -18.48 9.43 6.94
N PHE A 251 -17.16 9.24 7.13
CA PHE A 251 -16.17 9.85 6.24
C PHE A 251 -16.49 9.50 4.76
N GLY A 252 -16.54 10.52 3.92
CA GLY A 252 -16.86 10.38 2.49
C GLY A 252 -18.36 10.27 2.16
N SER A 253 -19.27 10.27 3.13
CA SER A 253 -20.73 10.23 2.87
C SER A 253 -21.25 11.50 2.21
N ALA A 254 -20.68 12.66 2.53
CA ALA A 254 -21.07 13.94 1.95
C ALA A 254 -20.77 14.09 0.45
N ARG A 255 -19.88 13.27 -0.11
CA ARG A 255 -19.54 13.27 -1.55
C ARG A 255 -20.49 12.41 -2.41
N ARG A 256 -21.51 11.76 -1.81
CA ARG A 256 -22.47 10.90 -2.52
C ARG A 256 -23.81 11.58 -2.81
N ARG A 257 -23.95 12.88 -2.49
CA ARG A 257 -25.17 13.68 -2.80
C ARG A 257 -24.93 14.57 -3.99
#